data_4908e2ee5e8cff591cbe271bd8abbd02
#
_entry.id   4908e2ee5e8cff591cbe271bd8abbd02
#
_cell.length_a   1.000
_cell.length_b   1.000
_cell.length_c   1.000
_cell.angle_alpha   90.00
_cell.angle_beta   90.00
_cell.angle_gamma   90.00
#
_symmetry.space_group_name_H-M   'P 1'
#
loop_
_entity.id
_entity.type
_entity.pdbx_description
1 polymer ?
#
loop_
_entity_poly.entity_id
_entity_poly.type
_entity_poly.pdbx_seq_one_letter_code
_entity_poly.pdbx_strand_id
1 'polypeptide(L)'
;RATMTRTVGGQFPKGFDPLKWGIPASMVGAVDPIAQWNIVTTVDAYLNAGFTPAEILQAVHPSKVASTQGTGFGGMQSMRKLYLDRFLNHEIPTDILQEALPNVVAAHVMQSYIGGYGNMIQPVSACATAAVSLEEGFDKIALGKADFVVTGAIDDIGVESVIGFGNMNATANSQEMYAKGIDARFFSRANDRRRGGFLESQGGGTILLTRGDIALKLGLPVAGVVGYIHSFADGAHTSIPAPGLGALAAGLGGRDSKLAKDLAALGVTADDIAVVSKHDTSTNANDPNESELHNTLAHAIGRADGNPLFVISQKTVTGHAKGGACIFQVNGLTQLFKSGVIPANAALDCVDPKLERDDHMVWLTKPLHVGKVKAGLVTSLGFGHVSGFSAIVNPGAFEAAVAHTAGIEALEEWRRRANERLAAGQRRLEEGMMGHEALYEPIDNRRFHETGRGYDAHEVEKAMLLDPDARLGESGYYEV
;
A
#
# COMPACT_ATOMS: atom_id res chain seq x y z
N ARG A 1 5.35 -18.45 33.10
CA ARG A 1 5.82 -17.35 32.21
C ARG A 1 6.24 -17.98 30.89
N ALA A 2 5.59 -17.65 29.79
CA ALA A 2 6.07 -18.04 28.47
C ALA A 2 7.31 -17.18 28.14
N THR A 3 8.41 -17.80 27.74
CA THR A 3 9.61 -17.09 27.30
C THR A 3 9.50 -16.92 25.79
N MET A 4 9.48 -15.68 25.33
CA MET A 4 9.48 -15.38 23.89
C MET A 4 10.90 -15.47 23.35
N THR A 5 11.08 -16.17 22.24
CA THR A 5 12.36 -16.31 21.52
C THR A 5 12.48 -15.29 20.37
N ARG A 6 11.43 -14.57 20.06
CA ARG A 6 11.35 -13.48 19.09
C ARG A 6 11.07 -12.20 19.86
N THR A 7 12.10 -11.40 20.08
CA THR A 7 12.07 -10.24 20.99
C THR A 7 12.28 -8.92 20.26
N VAL A 8 12.40 -8.95 18.94
CA VAL A 8 12.63 -7.79 18.07
C VAL A 8 11.53 -7.73 17.01
N GLY A 9 10.98 -6.56 16.81
CA GLY A 9 9.97 -6.27 15.79
C GLY A 9 9.98 -4.80 15.41
N GLY A 10 9.50 -4.48 14.21
CA GLY A 10 9.28 -3.10 13.77
C GLY A 10 8.04 -2.52 14.45
N GLN A 11 8.16 -1.38 15.05
CA GLN A 11 7.06 -0.69 15.76
C GLN A 11 6.94 0.74 15.30
N PHE A 12 5.74 1.30 15.40
CA PHE A 12 5.56 2.73 15.23
C PHE A 12 6.41 3.50 16.26
N PRO A 13 6.88 4.71 15.89
CA PRO A 13 7.63 5.54 16.81
C PRO A 13 6.88 5.76 18.13
N LYS A 14 7.61 5.80 19.23
CA LYS A 14 7.03 6.16 20.53
C LYS A 14 6.44 7.57 20.47
N GLY A 15 5.28 7.75 21.08
CA GLY A 15 4.58 9.04 21.11
C GLY A 15 3.65 9.25 19.92
N PHE A 16 3.40 8.23 19.09
CA PHE A 16 2.29 8.28 18.16
C PHE A 16 0.99 8.45 18.93
N ASP A 17 0.24 9.52 18.60
CA ASP A 17 -0.99 9.89 19.24
C ASP A 17 -2.03 10.30 18.17
N PRO A 18 -3.10 9.50 17.97
CA PRO A 18 -4.14 9.81 17.00
C PRO A 18 -4.83 11.15 17.24
N LEU A 19 -4.89 11.61 18.50
CA LEU A 19 -5.48 12.91 18.85
C LEU A 19 -4.76 14.08 18.19
N LYS A 20 -3.44 13.96 17.99
CA LYS A 20 -2.64 14.98 17.28
C LYS A 20 -2.98 15.08 15.80
N TRP A 21 -3.61 14.04 15.24
CA TRP A 21 -4.12 14.03 13.88
C TRP A 21 -5.56 14.55 13.80
N GLY A 22 -6.15 14.98 14.93
CA GLY A 22 -7.51 15.49 15.00
C GLY A 22 -8.58 14.41 15.14
N ILE A 23 -8.21 13.13 15.31
CA ILE A 23 -9.17 12.04 15.53
C ILE A 23 -9.84 12.24 16.90
N PRO A 24 -11.18 12.26 17.00
CA PRO A 24 -11.87 12.48 18.26
C PRO A 24 -11.53 11.46 19.34
N ALA A 25 -11.40 11.90 20.58
CA ALA A 25 -11.08 11.01 21.72
C ALA A 25 -12.08 9.86 21.90
N SER A 26 -13.35 10.11 21.60
CA SER A 26 -14.40 9.06 21.60
C SER A 26 -14.12 7.96 20.60
N MET A 27 -13.59 8.29 19.43
CA MET A 27 -13.23 7.33 18.40
C MET A 27 -11.94 6.58 18.77
N VAL A 28 -10.92 7.28 19.29
CA VAL A 28 -9.66 6.65 19.73
C VAL A 28 -9.89 5.59 20.80
N GLY A 29 -10.86 5.82 21.72
CA GLY A 29 -11.19 4.83 22.76
C GLY A 29 -12.08 3.68 22.32
N ALA A 30 -12.76 3.79 21.18
CA ALA A 30 -13.80 2.86 20.74
C ALA A 30 -13.33 1.89 19.64
N VAL A 31 -12.46 2.35 18.73
CA VAL A 31 -12.07 1.56 17.55
C VAL A 31 -10.74 0.84 17.74
N ASP A 32 -10.55 -0.26 17.01
CA ASP A 32 -9.27 -0.99 17.03
C ASP A 32 -8.12 -0.08 16.58
N PRO A 33 -6.93 -0.16 17.20
CA PRO A 33 -5.77 0.64 16.79
C PRO A 33 -5.43 0.56 15.29
N ILE A 34 -5.64 -0.59 14.66
CA ILE A 34 -5.40 -0.76 13.22
C ILE A 34 -6.32 0.16 12.38
N ALA A 35 -7.57 0.35 12.80
CA ALA A 35 -8.50 1.26 12.12
C ALA A 35 -8.07 2.73 12.29
N GLN A 36 -7.58 3.09 13.48
CA GLN A 36 -7.03 4.43 13.72
C GLN A 36 -5.82 4.71 12.82
N TRP A 37 -4.90 3.76 12.70
CA TRP A 37 -3.73 3.89 11.82
C TRP A 37 -4.14 3.97 10.35
N ASN A 38 -5.17 3.22 9.95
CA ASN A 38 -5.71 3.29 8.59
C ASN A 38 -6.31 4.65 8.27
N ILE A 39 -7.00 5.26 9.22
CA ILE A 39 -7.49 6.65 9.10
C ILE A 39 -6.31 7.61 8.95
N VAL A 40 -5.31 7.54 9.83
CA VAL A 40 -4.14 8.43 9.80
C VAL A 40 -3.38 8.32 8.48
N THR A 41 -3.12 7.10 8.01
CA THR A 41 -2.43 6.91 6.72
C THR A 41 -3.26 7.40 5.53
N THR A 42 -4.58 7.37 5.63
CA THR A 42 -5.47 7.93 4.61
C THR A 42 -5.42 9.46 4.62
N VAL A 43 -5.51 10.08 5.79
CA VAL A 43 -5.33 11.54 5.94
C VAL A 43 -3.98 11.98 5.39
N ASP A 44 -2.91 11.28 5.76
CA ASP A 44 -1.55 11.55 5.27
C ASP A 44 -1.45 11.42 3.74
N ALA A 45 -2.09 10.41 3.14
CA ALA A 45 -2.10 10.24 1.69
C ALA A 45 -2.76 11.44 0.97
N TYR A 46 -3.87 11.95 1.49
CA TYR A 46 -4.52 13.14 0.96
C TYR A 46 -3.66 14.40 1.14
N LEU A 47 -3.05 14.59 2.31
CA LEU A 47 -2.14 15.70 2.57
C LEU A 47 -0.92 15.68 1.64
N ASN A 48 -0.30 14.52 1.47
CA ASN A 48 0.83 14.33 0.56
C ASN A 48 0.46 14.55 -0.90
N ALA A 49 -0.78 14.31 -1.28
CA ALA A 49 -1.30 14.57 -2.61
C ALA A 49 -1.82 16.02 -2.78
N GLY A 50 -1.94 16.77 -1.69
CA GLY A 50 -2.31 18.18 -1.68
C GLY A 50 -3.76 18.49 -2.03
N PHE A 51 -4.68 17.59 -1.68
CA PHE A 51 -6.12 17.82 -1.83
C PHE A 51 -6.92 17.13 -0.71
N THR A 52 -8.21 17.41 -0.64
CA THR A 52 -9.12 16.86 0.36
C THR A 52 -10.14 15.91 -0.28
N PRO A 53 -10.78 15.03 0.52
CA PRO A 53 -11.91 14.23 0.01
C PRO A 53 -13.03 15.08 -0.58
N ALA A 54 -13.31 16.25 0.00
CA ALA A 54 -14.33 17.18 -0.50
C ALA A 54 -14.04 17.66 -1.92
N GLU A 55 -12.79 17.98 -2.25
CA GLU A 55 -12.40 18.39 -3.62
C GLU A 55 -12.63 17.26 -4.65
N ILE A 56 -12.44 16.01 -4.24
CA ILE A 56 -12.75 14.88 -5.12
C ILE A 56 -14.26 14.76 -5.35
N LEU A 57 -15.06 14.90 -4.30
CA LEU A 57 -16.52 14.82 -4.37
C LEU A 57 -17.16 15.98 -5.17
N GLN A 58 -16.45 17.10 -5.35
CA GLN A 58 -16.87 18.19 -6.26
C GLN A 58 -16.73 17.80 -7.75
N ALA A 59 -15.91 16.85 -8.07
CA ALA A 59 -15.65 16.45 -9.47
C ALA A 59 -16.11 15.04 -9.81
N VAL A 60 -16.20 14.17 -8.80
CA VAL A 60 -16.53 12.75 -8.93
C VAL A 60 -17.81 12.48 -8.16
N HIS A 61 -18.77 11.81 -8.81
CA HIS A 61 -20.00 11.40 -8.13
C HIS A 61 -19.69 10.50 -6.94
N PRO A 62 -20.33 10.64 -5.77
CA PRO A 62 -20.02 9.87 -4.56
C PRO A 62 -20.04 8.35 -4.76
N SER A 63 -20.94 7.82 -5.61
CA SER A 63 -20.99 6.40 -5.94
C SER A 63 -19.80 5.88 -6.76
N LYS A 64 -18.93 6.77 -7.25
CA LYS A 64 -17.72 6.44 -8.02
C LYS A 64 -16.44 6.60 -7.18
N VAL A 65 -16.57 6.94 -5.89
CA VAL A 65 -15.47 6.99 -4.92
C VAL A 65 -15.51 5.71 -4.09
N ALA A 66 -14.52 4.83 -4.27
CA ALA A 66 -14.49 3.48 -3.74
C ALA A 66 -13.32 3.26 -2.77
N SER A 67 -13.38 2.19 -1.99
CA SER A 67 -12.27 1.70 -1.15
C SER A 67 -11.99 0.23 -1.41
N THR A 68 -10.70 -0.10 -1.52
CA THR A 68 -10.18 -1.47 -1.54
C THR A 68 -9.11 -1.69 -0.48
N GLN A 69 -9.15 -0.89 0.61
CA GLN A 69 -8.21 -1.04 1.72
C GLN A 69 -8.41 -2.37 2.45
N GLY A 70 -7.34 -3.14 2.62
CA GLY A 70 -7.36 -4.46 3.22
C GLY A 70 -6.56 -4.58 4.52
N THR A 71 -6.58 -5.77 5.09
CA THR A 71 -5.77 -6.16 6.25
C THR A 71 -5.54 -7.66 6.21
N GLY A 72 -4.38 -8.14 6.68
CA GLY A 72 -4.09 -9.57 6.73
C GLY A 72 -4.78 -10.28 7.90
N PHE A 73 -5.03 -9.58 9.02
CA PHE A 73 -5.55 -10.17 10.25
C PHE A 73 -6.80 -9.50 10.83
N GLY A 74 -7.15 -8.30 10.39
CA GLY A 74 -8.24 -7.53 11.02
C GLY A 74 -7.88 -6.99 12.40
N GLY A 75 -8.90 -6.60 13.18
CA GLY A 75 -8.76 -6.03 14.52
C GLY A 75 -8.42 -7.06 15.59
N MET A 76 -7.20 -7.59 15.55
CA MET A 76 -6.74 -8.64 16.48
C MET A 76 -6.69 -8.19 17.94
N GLN A 77 -6.42 -6.90 18.19
CA GLN A 77 -6.43 -6.39 19.56
C GLN A 77 -7.85 -6.37 20.14
N SER A 78 -8.82 -5.99 19.35
CA SER A 78 -10.24 -6.03 19.73
C SER A 78 -10.72 -7.46 19.95
N MET A 79 -10.33 -8.40 19.08
CA MET A 79 -10.65 -9.81 19.27
C MET A 79 -10.06 -10.35 20.56
N ARG A 80 -8.79 -10.05 20.84
CA ARG A 80 -8.14 -10.45 22.10
C ARG A 80 -8.87 -9.87 23.31
N LYS A 81 -9.18 -8.57 23.26
CA LYS A 81 -9.90 -7.88 24.33
C LYS A 81 -11.25 -8.51 24.57
N LEU A 82 -12.02 -8.83 23.53
CA LEU A 82 -13.30 -9.53 23.63
C LEU A 82 -13.19 -10.83 24.46
N TYR A 83 -12.18 -11.66 24.18
CA TYR A 83 -11.98 -12.91 24.92
C TYR A 83 -11.47 -12.68 26.35
N LEU A 84 -10.47 -11.83 26.54
CA LEU A 84 -9.88 -11.58 27.86
C LEU A 84 -10.88 -10.91 28.80
N ASP A 85 -11.58 -9.88 28.34
CA ASP A 85 -12.57 -9.17 29.15
C ASP A 85 -13.73 -10.11 29.52
N ARG A 86 -14.20 -10.92 28.58
CA ARG A 86 -15.28 -11.88 28.85
C ARG A 86 -14.87 -12.95 29.83
N PHE A 87 -13.71 -13.59 29.67
CA PHE A 87 -13.34 -14.78 30.41
C PHE A 87 -12.52 -14.50 31.68
N LEU A 88 -11.76 -13.41 31.72
CA LEU A 88 -10.93 -13.04 32.87
C LEU A 88 -11.56 -11.94 33.73
N ASN A 89 -12.16 -10.94 33.12
CA ASN A 89 -12.70 -9.77 33.83
C ASN A 89 -14.21 -9.86 34.02
N HIS A 90 -14.89 -10.83 33.38
CA HIS A 90 -16.34 -10.98 33.38
C HIS A 90 -17.11 -9.75 32.85
N GLU A 91 -16.46 -8.96 31.99
CA GLU A 91 -17.05 -7.82 31.31
C GLU A 91 -17.77 -8.26 30.03
N ILE A 92 -18.74 -7.47 29.58
CA ILE A 92 -19.49 -7.71 28.32
C ILE A 92 -19.33 -6.46 27.45
N PRO A 93 -18.24 -6.36 26.69
CA PRO A 93 -18.08 -5.26 25.73
C PRO A 93 -19.15 -5.36 24.63
N THR A 94 -19.88 -4.28 24.35
CA THR A 94 -21.03 -4.31 23.43
C THR A 94 -20.63 -4.38 21.97
N ASP A 95 -19.75 -3.50 21.51
CA ASP A 95 -19.47 -3.32 20.07
C ASP A 95 -18.11 -3.88 19.62
N ILE A 96 -17.34 -4.46 20.53
CA ILE A 96 -15.96 -4.87 20.27
C ILE A 96 -15.83 -5.96 19.19
N LEU A 97 -16.87 -6.78 18.99
CA LEU A 97 -16.86 -7.78 17.92
C LEU A 97 -16.83 -7.10 16.55
N GLN A 98 -17.57 -6.01 16.37
CA GLN A 98 -17.57 -5.24 15.13
C GLN A 98 -16.15 -4.78 14.78
N GLU A 99 -15.42 -4.26 15.77
CA GLU A 99 -14.05 -3.78 15.60
C GLU A 99 -13.02 -4.87 15.22
N ALA A 100 -13.36 -6.14 15.48
CA ALA A 100 -12.53 -7.28 15.07
C ALA A 100 -12.70 -7.67 13.60
N LEU A 101 -13.76 -7.21 12.92
CA LEU A 101 -14.06 -7.59 11.55
C LEU A 101 -13.13 -6.83 10.56
N PRO A 102 -12.50 -7.53 9.60
CA PRO A 102 -11.57 -6.91 8.65
C PRO A 102 -12.17 -5.74 7.87
N ASN A 103 -13.44 -5.81 7.48
CA ASN A 103 -14.10 -4.77 6.69
C ASN A 103 -14.35 -3.46 7.47
N VAL A 104 -14.39 -3.52 8.78
CA VAL A 104 -14.62 -2.33 9.62
C VAL A 104 -13.42 -1.38 9.58
N VAL A 105 -12.22 -1.90 9.36
CA VAL A 105 -11.00 -1.09 9.22
C VAL A 105 -11.12 -0.02 8.13
N ALA A 106 -11.69 -0.39 6.97
CA ALA A 106 -11.93 0.58 5.89
C ALA A 106 -13.28 1.30 6.02
N ALA A 107 -14.26 0.70 6.69
CA ALA A 107 -15.56 1.33 6.91
C ALA A 107 -15.42 2.65 7.68
N HIS A 108 -14.57 2.70 8.71
CA HIS A 108 -14.30 3.94 9.46
C HIS A 108 -13.75 5.06 8.55
N VAL A 109 -12.87 4.74 7.60
CA VAL A 109 -12.34 5.71 6.64
C VAL A 109 -13.45 6.21 5.71
N MET A 110 -14.21 5.31 5.11
CA MET A 110 -15.27 5.66 4.16
C MET A 110 -16.40 6.45 4.82
N GLN A 111 -16.82 6.02 6.00
CA GLN A 111 -17.92 6.62 6.74
C GLN A 111 -17.56 7.99 7.32
N SER A 112 -16.37 8.12 7.92
CA SER A 112 -16.06 9.28 8.76
C SER A 112 -15.15 10.31 8.09
N TYR A 113 -14.43 9.95 7.02
CA TYR A 113 -13.47 10.85 6.39
C TYR A 113 -13.72 11.11 4.91
N ILE A 114 -14.03 10.08 4.12
CA ILE A 114 -14.14 10.23 2.67
C ILE A 114 -15.57 10.58 2.23
N GLY A 115 -16.57 9.86 2.74
CA GLY A 115 -17.98 10.06 2.36
C GLY A 115 -18.32 9.55 0.97
N GLY A 116 -17.63 8.51 0.49
CA GLY A 116 -17.93 7.85 -0.76
C GLY A 116 -18.95 6.74 -0.61
N TYR A 117 -19.72 6.49 -1.68
CA TYR A 117 -20.74 5.44 -1.79
C TYR A 117 -20.39 4.39 -2.85
N GLY A 118 -19.15 4.37 -3.34
CA GLY A 118 -18.66 3.40 -4.29
C GLY A 118 -18.43 2.01 -3.70
N ASN A 119 -17.87 1.13 -4.49
CA ASN A 119 -17.53 -0.21 -4.01
C ASN A 119 -16.62 -0.15 -2.76
N MET A 120 -16.94 -0.96 -1.76
CA MET A 120 -16.09 -1.18 -0.60
C MET A 120 -15.75 -2.68 -0.51
N ILE A 121 -14.51 -3.03 -0.78
CA ILE A 121 -13.99 -4.40 -0.74
C ILE A 121 -12.76 -4.43 0.15
N GLN A 122 -12.70 -5.43 1.01
CA GLN A 122 -11.58 -5.67 1.91
C GLN A 122 -10.85 -6.95 1.52
N PRO A 123 -9.79 -6.87 0.72
CA PRO A 123 -8.94 -8.03 0.48
C PRO A 123 -8.30 -8.54 1.77
N VAL A 124 -8.27 -9.86 1.89
CA VAL A 124 -7.54 -10.58 2.93
C VAL A 124 -6.71 -11.64 2.23
N SER A 125 -5.44 -11.34 1.97
CA SER A 125 -4.52 -12.16 1.17
C SER A 125 -3.17 -12.32 1.87
N ALA A 126 -3.21 -12.45 3.20
CA ALA A 126 -2.04 -12.55 4.06
C ALA A 126 -1.01 -11.45 3.70
N CYS A 127 0.27 -11.82 3.44
CA CYS A 127 1.32 -10.85 3.14
C CYS A 127 1.16 -10.16 1.76
N ALA A 128 0.30 -10.65 0.87
CA ALA A 128 0.00 -10.06 -0.42
C ALA A 128 -1.20 -9.09 -0.41
N THR A 129 -1.83 -8.86 0.74
CA THR A 129 -3.08 -8.10 0.84
C THR A 129 -3.01 -6.74 0.15
N ALA A 130 -1.97 -5.94 0.38
CA ALA A 130 -1.88 -4.62 -0.25
C ALA A 130 -1.68 -4.68 -1.77
N ALA A 131 -1.02 -5.71 -2.29
CA ALA A 131 -0.89 -5.91 -3.73
C ALA A 131 -2.25 -6.25 -4.36
N VAL A 132 -3.02 -7.13 -3.72
CA VAL A 132 -4.40 -7.48 -4.15
C VAL A 132 -5.33 -6.28 -3.98
N SER A 133 -5.18 -5.49 -2.90
CA SER A 133 -5.93 -4.24 -2.72
C SER A 133 -5.70 -3.24 -3.85
N LEU A 134 -4.44 -3.09 -4.27
CA LEU A 134 -4.06 -2.23 -5.38
C LEU A 134 -4.62 -2.74 -6.72
N GLU A 135 -4.58 -4.06 -6.97
CA GLU A 135 -5.19 -4.71 -8.14
C GLU A 135 -6.70 -4.48 -8.18
N GLU A 136 -7.40 -4.74 -7.09
CA GLU A 136 -8.84 -4.49 -7.00
C GLU A 136 -9.19 -3.03 -7.29
N GLY A 137 -8.40 -2.09 -6.75
CA GLY A 137 -8.58 -0.67 -7.04
C GLY A 137 -8.38 -0.34 -8.52
N PHE A 138 -7.33 -0.87 -9.12
CA PHE A 138 -7.06 -0.73 -10.56
C PHE A 138 -8.20 -1.29 -11.40
N ASP A 139 -8.69 -2.50 -11.09
CA ASP A 139 -9.77 -3.16 -11.82
C ASP A 139 -11.09 -2.39 -11.70
N LYS A 140 -11.41 -1.81 -10.53
CA LYS A 140 -12.61 -0.96 -10.41
C LYS A 140 -12.55 0.24 -11.35
N ILE A 141 -11.37 0.86 -11.49
CA ILE A 141 -11.16 1.97 -12.43
C ILE A 141 -11.23 1.49 -13.87
N ALA A 142 -10.51 0.42 -14.22
CA ALA A 142 -10.47 -0.11 -15.58
C ALA A 142 -11.84 -0.58 -16.10
N LEU A 143 -12.67 -1.11 -15.20
CA LEU A 143 -14.05 -1.55 -15.49
C LEU A 143 -15.08 -0.43 -15.39
N GLY A 144 -14.69 0.81 -15.12
CA GLY A 144 -15.60 1.95 -14.97
C GLY A 144 -16.54 1.87 -13.75
N LYS A 145 -16.21 1.02 -12.78
CA LYS A 145 -16.96 0.87 -11.51
C LYS A 145 -16.64 1.96 -10.51
N ALA A 146 -15.46 2.54 -10.59
CA ALA A 146 -15.02 3.67 -9.80
C ALA A 146 -14.21 4.64 -10.67
N ASP A 147 -14.15 5.90 -10.28
CA ASP A 147 -13.33 6.93 -10.87
C ASP A 147 -12.18 7.35 -9.94
N PHE A 148 -12.37 7.14 -8.65
CA PHE A 148 -11.38 7.38 -7.60
C PHE A 148 -11.43 6.25 -6.58
N VAL A 149 -10.27 5.72 -6.18
CA VAL A 149 -10.17 4.59 -5.24
C VAL A 149 -9.13 4.88 -4.17
N VAL A 150 -9.53 4.66 -2.92
CA VAL A 150 -8.63 4.60 -1.77
C VAL A 150 -8.24 3.15 -1.57
N THR A 151 -6.97 2.82 -1.79
CA THR A 151 -6.45 1.45 -1.71
C THR A 151 -5.29 1.38 -0.73
N GLY A 152 -4.92 0.18 -0.34
CA GLY A 152 -3.81 -0.07 0.55
C GLY A 152 -4.09 -1.21 1.51
N ALA A 153 -3.25 -1.34 2.51
CA ALA A 153 -3.48 -2.26 3.62
C ALA A 153 -2.65 -1.85 4.84
N ILE A 154 -3.09 -2.33 6.00
CA ILE A 154 -2.41 -2.09 7.26
C ILE A 154 -2.52 -3.33 8.15
N ASP A 155 -1.47 -3.61 8.92
CA ASP A 155 -1.46 -4.69 9.91
C ASP A 155 -0.69 -4.31 11.18
N ASP A 156 -1.04 -5.01 12.25
CA ASP A 156 -0.42 -4.88 13.57
C ASP A 156 0.46 -6.10 13.91
N ILE A 157 1.25 -5.97 14.97
CA ILE A 157 1.93 -7.09 15.64
C ILE A 157 1.08 -7.53 16.82
N GLY A 158 0.59 -8.78 16.77
CA GLY A 158 -0.09 -9.42 17.89
C GLY A 158 0.81 -10.45 18.58
N VAL A 159 0.55 -10.73 19.86
CA VAL A 159 1.20 -11.83 20.58
C VAL A 159 0.95 -13.16 19.86
N GLU A 160 -0.24 -13.33 19.32
CA GLU A 160 -0.67 -14.51 18.58
C GLU A 160 0.15 -14.72 17.31
N SER A 161 0.40 -13.66 16.56
CA SER A 161 1.21 -13.75 15.33
C SER A 161 2.68 -14.01 15.65
N VAL A 162 3.24 -13.33 16.66
CA VAL A 162 4.64 -13.56 17.09
C VAL A 162 4.87 -15.01 17.54
N ILE A 163 3.93 -15.57 18.30
CA ILE A 163 4.02 -16.96 18.72
C ILE A 163 3.79 -17.91 17.53
N GLY A 164 2.77 -17.65 16.73
CA GLY A 164 2.42 -18.50 15.57
C GLY A 164 3.55 -18.60 14.56
N PHE A 165 4.07 -17.45 14.07
CA PHE A 165 5.20 -17.43 13.14
C PHE A 165 6.50 -17.93 13.79
N GLY A 166 6.66 -17.71 15.11
CA GLY A 166 7.78 -18.26 15.86
C GLY A 166 7.78 -19.79 15.87
N ASN A 167 6.62 -20.40 16.10
CA ASN A 167 6.45 -21.85 16.10
C ASN A 167 6.67 -22.47 14.70
N MET A 168 6.37 -21.72 13.64
CA MET A 168 6.68 -22.11 12.25
C MET A 168 8.15 -21.94 11.89
N ASN A 169 9.00 -21.38 12.74
CA ASN A 169 10.35 -20.96 12.44
C ASN A 169 10.46 -20.00 11.24
N ALA A 170 9.42 -19.24 10.99
CA ALA A 170 9.38 -18.26 9.89
C ALA A 170 10.04 -16.93 10.27
N THR A 171 10.05 -16.59 11.56
CA THR A 171 10.65 -15.36 12.10
C THR A 171 12.01 -15.58 12.72
N ALA A 172 12.87 -14.56 12.67
CA ALA A 172 14.23 -14.61 13.20
C ALA A 172 14.25 -14.86 14.71
N ASN A 173 14.93 -15.92 15.12
CA ASN A 173 15.17 -16.20 16.52
C ASN A 173 16.24 -15.25 17.07
N SER A 174 15.89 -14.46 18.08
CA SER A 174 16.75 -13.42 18.61
C SER A 174 18.09 -13.95 19.17
N GLN A 175 18.05 -15.09 19.87
CA GLN A 175 19.26 -15.70 20.42
C GLN A 175 20.21 -16.21 19.33
N GLU A 176 19.66 -16.84 18.30
CA GLU A 176 20.46 -17.32 17.16
C GLU A 176 21.08 -16.16 16.38
N MET A 177 20.35 -15.05 16.21
CA MET A 177 20.88 -13.88 15.52
C MET A 177 21.98 -13.20 16.32
N TYR A 178 21.83 -13.06 17.65
CA TYR A 178 22.90 -12.58 18.52
C TYR A 178 24.11 -13.51 18.50
N ALA A 179 23.93 -14.83 18.50
CA ALA A 179 25.03 -15.79 18.40
C ALA A 179 25.81 -15.68 17.07
N LYS A 180 25.16 -15.19 16.00
CA LYS A 180 25.82 -14.84 14.73
C LYS A 180 26.54 -13.47 14.77
N GLY A 181 26.52 -12.76 15.91
CA GLY A 181 27.12 -11.44 16.06
C GLY A 181 26.33 -10.32 15.37
N ILE A 182 25.01 -10.50 15.16
CA ILE A 182 24.17 -9.53 14.46
C ILE A 182 23.44 -8.67 15.49
N ASP A 183 23.54 -7.35 15.35
CA ASP A 183 22.77 -6.38 16.14
C ASP A 183 21.27 -6.47 15.79
N ALA A 184 20.40 -6.25 16.79
CA ALA A 184 18.95 -6.33 16.64
C ALA A 184 18.40 -5.49 15.49
N ARG A 185 18.98 -4.31 15.23
CA ARG A 185 18.60 -3.41 14.13
C ARG A 185 18.75 -4.03 12.75
N PHE A 186 19.57 -5.09 12.62
CA PHE A 186 19.91 -5.74 11.36
C PHE A 186 19.43 -7.19 11.28
N PHE A 187 18.45 -7.59 12.10
CA PHE A 187 17.90 -8.94 12.04
C PHE A 187 17.10 -9.18 10.74
N SER A 188 16.42 -8.16 10.23
CA SER A 188 15.80 -8.21 8.90
C SER A 188 16.89 -7.97 7.85
N ARG A 189 17.34 -9.03 7.19
CA ARG A 189 18.52 -9.02 6.32
C ARG A 189 18.34 -9.92 5.09
N ALA A 190 17.36 -9.57 4.27
CA ALA A 190 17.07 -10.31 3.05
C ALA A 190 18.33 -10.43 2.17
N ASN A 191 18.44 -11.56 1.48
CA ASN A 191 19.53 -11.92 0.59
C ASN A 191 20.91 -12.10 1.25
N ASP A 192 21.06 -11.74 2.52
CA ASP A 192 22.34 -11.99 3.26
C ASP A 192 22.44 -13.46 3.66
N ARG A 193 23.65 -14.02 3.56
CA ARG A 193 23.94 -15.42 3.91
C ARG A 193 23.65 -15.78 5.37
N ARG A 194 23.58 -14.79 6.29
CA ARG A 194 23.33 -14.98 7.73
C ARG A 194 21.87 -14.74 8.12
N ARG A 195 20.97 -14.54 7.14
CA ARG A 195 19.55 -14.35 7.43
C ARG A 195 18.96 -15.49 8.26
N GLY A 196 17.93 -15.22 9.02
CA GLY A 196 17.36 -16.21 9.94
C GLY A 196 15.84 -16.22 10.02
N GLY A 197 15.15 -15.55 9.10
CA GLY A 197 13.72 -15.36 9.11
C GLY A 197 13.32 -13.88 9.07
N PHE A 198 12.04 -13.60 8.91
CA PHE A 198 11.58 -12.21 8.88
C PHE A 198 11.45 -11.61 10.30
N LEU A 199 11.41 -10.30 10.37
CA LEU A 199 10.95 -9.56 11.54
C LEU A 199 9.51 -9.09 11.28
N GLU A 200 8.59 -9.39 12.17
CA GLU A 200 7.28 -8.77 12.11
C GLU A 200 7.38 -7.26 12.35
N SER A 201 6.51 -6.50 11.72
CA SER A 201 6.35 -5.08 11.99
C SER A 201 4.88 -4.66 11.98
N GLN A 202 4.60 -3.59 12.72
CA GLN A 202 3.42 -2.78 12.51
C GLN A 202 3.61 -2.00 11.21
N GLY A 203 2.56 -1.77 10.45
CA GLY A 203 2.64 -0.87 9.34
C GLY A 203 1.74 -1.19 8.16
N GLY A 204 1.89 -0.35 7.18
CA GLY A 204 1.12 -0.32 5.96
C GLY A 204 0.95 1.11 5.50
N GLY A 205 -0.13 1.37 4.78
CA GLY A 205 -0.43 2.70 4.30
C GLY A 205 -1.54 2.72 3.26
N THR A 206 -1.75 3.92 2.74
CA THR A 206 -2.80 4.23 1.77
C THR A 206 -2.18 4.75 0.48
N ILE A 207 -2.74 4.31 -0.65
CA ILE A 207 -2.47 4.83 -1.99
C ILE A 207 -3.79 5.34 -2.56
N LEU A 208 -3.75 6.49 -3.20
CA LEU A 208 -4.88 7.07 -3.91
C LEU A 208 -4.74 6.78 -5.40
N LEU A 209 -5.74 6.13 -5.98
CA LEU A 209 -5.79 5.81 -7.41
C LEU A 209 -6.89 6.60 -8.10
N THR A 210 -6.59 7.07 -9.31
CA THR A 210 -7.60 7.69 -10.18
C THR A 210 -7.22 7.51 -11.65
N ARG A 211 -8.17 7.80 -12.54
CA ARG A 211 -7.93 7.85 -13.98
C ARG A 211 -7.05 9.05 -14.34
N GLY A 212 -6.26 8.91 -15.38
CA GLY A 212 -5.35 9.97 -15.84
C GLY A 212 -6.08 11.26 -16.27
N ASP A 213 -7.26 11.14 -16.90
CA ASP A 213 -8.07 12.30 -17.30
C ASP A 213 -8.61 13.10 -16.10
N ILE A 214 -8.96 12.44 -15.00
CA ILE A 214 -9.34 13.09 -13.74
C ILE A 214 -8.13 13.77 -13.10
N ALA A 215 -6.99 13.09 -13.07
CA ALA A 215 -5.75 13.67 -12.56
C ALA A 215 -5.37 14.94 -13.34
N LEU A 216 -5.48 14.92 -14.68
CA LEU A 216 -5.26 16.09 -15.54
C LEU A 216 -6.28 17.19 -15.23
N LYS A 217 -7.59 16.86 -15.27
CA LYS A 217 -8.69 17.81 -15.06
C LYS A 217 -8.58 18.53 -13.72
N LEU A 218 -8.23 17.83 -12.65
CA LEU A 218 -8.16 18.38 -11.29
C LEU A 218 -6.77 18.92 -10.93
N GLY A 219 -5.75 18.71 -11.76
CA GLY A 219 -4.36 19.04 -11.44
C GLY A 219 -3.82 18.23 -10.27
N LEU A 220 -4.19 16.93 -10.18
CA LEU A 220 -3.70 16.07 -9.10
C LEU A 220 -2.26 15.66 -9.35
N PRO A 221 -1.38 15.72 -8.32
CA PRO A 221 -0.03 15.20 -8.45
C PRO A 221 -0.01 13.70 -8.75
N VAL A 222 0.89 13.26 -9.61
CA VAL A 222 1.06 11.87 -9.98
C VAL A 222 2.43 11.40 -9.50
N ALA A 223 2.48 10.47 -8.56
CA ALA A 223 3.71 9.88 -8.02
C ALA A 223 4.20 8.67 -8.82
N GLY A 224 3.32 8.03 -9.58
CA GLY A 224 3.62 6.89 -10.44
C GLY A 224 2.40 6.47 -11.24
N VAL A 225 2.60 5.61 -12.22
CA VAL A 225 1.56 5.00 -13.05
C VAL A 225 1.57 3.50 -12.82
N VAL A 226 0.41 2.89 -12.57
CA VAL A 226 0.29 1.43 -12.52
C VAL A 226 0.35 0.92 -13.95
N GLY A 227 1.51 0.41 -14.34
CA GLY A 227 1.74 -0.09 -15.69
C GLY A 227 1.24 -1.52 -15.91
N TYR A 228 1.30 -2.33 -14.87
CA TYR A 228 0.77 -3.69 -14.84
C TYR A 228 0.49 -4.10 -13.40
N ILE A 229 -0.58 -4.83 -13.17
CA ILE A 229 -0.85 -5.45 -11.87
C ILE A 229 -1.70 -6.69 -12.04
N HIS A 230 -1.35 -7.76 -11.35
CA HIS A 230 -2.14 -8.98 -11.30
C HIS A 230 -1.73 -9.87 -10.12
N SER A 231 -2.67 -10.62 -9.57
CA SER A 231 -2.42 -11.64 -8.56
C SER A 231 -2.57 -13.04 -9.15
N PHE A 232 -1.80 -13.98 -8.63
CA PHE A 232 -1.72 -15.36 -9.12
C PHE A 232 -1.79 -16.32 -7.93
N ALA A 233 -2.29 -17.53 -8.20
CA ALA A 233 -2.19 -18.65 -7.29
C ALA A 233 -1.05 -19.57 -7.70
N ASP A 234 -0.44 -20.27 -6.74
CA ASP A 234 0.60 -21.28 -7.02
C ASP A 234 0.05 -22.68 -7.30
N GLY A 235 -1.27 -22.83 -7.38
CA GLY A 235 -1.97 -23.99 -7.90
C GLY A 235 -1.66 -25.33 -7.24
N ALA A 236 -0.58 -25.96 -7.65
CA ALA A 236 -0.27 -27.36 -7.35
C ALA A 236 0.61 -27.60 -6.11
N HIS A 237 0.93 -26.57 -5.33
CA HIS A 237 1.78 -26.72 -4.15
C HIS A 237 1.00 -27.14 -2.91
N THR A 238 1.56 -28.06 -2.14
CA THR A 238 1.03 -28.50 -0.84
C THR A 238 1.64 -27.72 0.33
N SER A 239 2.74 -27.03 0.10
CA SER A 239 3.45 -26.25 1.11
C SER A 239 2.84 -24.84 1.26
N ILE A 240 2.69 -24.39 2.51
CA ILE A 240 2.33 -23.01 2.85
C ILE A 240 3.48 -22.44 3.71
N PRO A 241 4.25 -21.48 3.21
CA PRO A 241 4.11 -20.71 1.97
C PRO A 241 4.53 -21.48 0.72
N ALA A 242 3.91 -21.16 -0.41
CA ALA A 242 4.31 -21.62 -1.73
C ALA A 242 5.49 -20.78 -2.28
N PRO A 243 6.22 -21.28 -3.31
CA PRO A 243 7.40 -20.59 -3.85
C PRO A 243 7.09 -19.29 -4.63
N GLY A 244 5.83 -18.99 -4.93
CA GLY A 244 5.45 -17.79 -5.69
C GLY A 244 5.56 -17.96 -7.20
N LEU A 245 5.69 -19.19 -7.70
CA LEU A 245 5.87 -19.48 -9.13
C LEU A 245 4.70 -19.06 -10.01
N GLY A 246 3.48 -18.95 -9.43
CA GLY A 246 2.31 -18.45 -10.15
C GLY A 246 2.55 -17.09 -10.80
N ALA A 247 3.34 -16.23 -10.18
CA ALA A 247 3.70 -14.94 -10.73
C ALA A 247 4.50 -14.99 -12.05
N LEU A 248 5.10 -16.15 -12.41
CA LEU A 248 5.70 -16.35 -13.73
C LEU A 248 4.67 -16.21 -14.88
N ALA A 249 3.39 -16.42 -14.60
CA ALA A 249 2.32 -16.22 -15.57
C ALA A 249 2.20 -14.77 -16.05
N ALA A 250 2.77 -13.79 -15.35
CA ALA A 250 2.89 -12.42 -15.85
C ALA A 250 3.69 -12.35 -17.17
N GLY A 251 4.66 -13.27 -17.35
CA GLY A 251 5.45 -13.41 -18.56
C GLY A 251 4.88 -14.39 -19.59
N LEU A 252 3.65 -14.88 -19.42
CA LEU A 252 3.01 -15.82 -20.36
C LEU A 252 2.92 -15.19 -21.76
N GLY A 253 3.52 -15.86 -22.75
CA GLY A 253 3.68 -15.32 -24.11
C GLY A 253 5.00 -14.57 -24.32
N GLY A 254 5.88 -14.50 -23.32
CA GLY A 254 7.20 -13.92 -23.45
C GLY A 254 7.16 -12.42 -23.77
N ARG A 255 7.79 -12.03 -24.88
CA ARG A 255 7.81 -10.64 -25.39
C ARG A 255 6.41 -10.14 -25.80
N ASP A 256 5.46 -11.06 -26.05
CA ASP A 256 4.07 -10.78 -26.37
C ASP A 256 3.14 -10.93 -25.17
N SER A 257 3.69 -11.08 -23.97
CA SER A 257 2.92 -11.15 -22.73
C SER A 257 2.12 -9.87 -22.47
N LYS A 258 1.07 -10.00 -21.68
CA LYS A 258 0.30 -8.82 -21.26
C LYS A 258 1.17 -7.81 -20.53
N LEU A 259 2.07 -8.26 -19.65
CA LEU A 259 3.05 -7.41 -18.98
C LEU A 259 3.88 -6.59 -19.97
N ALA A 260 4.47 -7.24 -20.98
CA ALA A 260 5.30 -6.55 -21.97
C ALA A 260 4.49 -5.56 -22.82
N LYS A 261 3.26 -5.91 -23.22
CA LYS A 261 2.36 -5.05 -24.00
C LYS A 261 1.88 -3.82 -23.21
N ASP A 262 1.47 -4.02 -21.96
CA ASP A 262 1.01 -2.95 -21.12
C ASP A 262 2.13 -1.93 -20.83
N LEU A 263 3.35 -2.41 -20.59
CA LEU A 263 4.53 -1.56 -20.41
C LEU A 263 4.90 -0.83 -21.70
N ALA A 264 4.87 -1.51 -22.85
CA ALA A 264 5.17 -0.91 -24.16
C ALA A 264 4.18 0.23 -24.49
N ALA A 265 2.91 0.10 -24.10
CA ALA A 265 1.92 1.16 -24.27
C ALA A 265 2.28 2.44 -23.47
N LEU A 266 3.10 2.31 -22.44
CA LEU A 266 3.62 3.42 -21.63
C LEU A 266 5.06 3.82 -22.02
N GLY A 267 5.57 3.31 -23.16
CA GLY A 267 6.92 3.61 -23.64
C GLY A 267 8.05 2.95 -22.82
N VAL A 268 7.74 1.81 -22.16
CA VAL A 268 8.66 1.05 -21.32
C VAL A 268 8.92 -0.32 -21.94
N THR A 269 10.17 -0.66 -22.15
CA THR A 269 10.62 -1.98 -22.60
C THR A 269 11.09 -2.83 -21.41
N ALA A 270 11.35 -4.11 -21.64
CA ALA A 270 11.96 -4.99 -20.63
C ALA A 270 13.31 -4.44 -20.13
N ASP A 271 14.07 -3.78 -21.00
CA ASP A 271 15.37 -3.19 -20.67
C ASP A 271 15.28 -1.88 -19.84
N ASP A 272 14.15 -1.23 -19.86
CA ASP A 272 13.88 -0.03 -19.08
C ASP A 272 13.48 -0.29 -17.62
N ILE A 273 13.20 -1.54 -17.27
CA ILE A 273 12.90 -1.95 -15.90
C ILE A 273 14.20 -1.99 -15.11
N ALA A 274 14.49 -0.97 -14.32
CA ALA A 274 15.77 -0.86 -13.63
C ALA A 274 15.82 -1.67 -12.33
N VAL A 275 14.71 -1.80 -11.62
CA VAL A 275 14.68 -2.33 -10.27
C VAL A 275 13.57 -3.35 -10.06
N VAL A 276 13.78 -4.24 -9.10
CA VAL A 276 12.73 -5.06 -8.50
C VAL A 276 12.73 -4.88 -6.99
N SER A 277 11.60 -4.45 -6.45
CA SER A 277 11.33 -4.49 -5.02
C SER A 277 10.71 -5.85 -4.69
N LYS A 278 11.55 -6.76 -4.26
CA LYS A 278 11.19 -8.14 -3.95
C LYS A 278 10.37 -8.22 -2.67
N HIS A 279 9.60 -9.28 -2.54
CA HIS A 279 8.95 -9.62 -1.26
C HIS A 279 9.97 -9.79 -0.13
N ASP A 280 11.09 -10.44 -0.39
CA ASP A 280 12.32 -10.47 0.43
C ASP A 280 12.08 -10.55 1.94
N THR A 281 11.60 -11.71 2.39
CA THR A 281 11.27 -11.93 3.80
C THR A 281 12.45 -12.28 4.70
N SER A 282 13.68 -12.27 4.21
CA SER A 282 14.87 -12.73 4.94
C SER A 282 14.80 -14.20 5.32
N THR A 283 14.03 -15.02 4.62
CA THR A 283 13.94 -16.45 4.86
C THR A 283 14.81 -17.24 3.90
N ASN A 284 15.28 -18.41 4.35
CA ASN A 284 16.12 -19.27 3.53
C ASN A 284 15.37 -19.90 2.34
N ALA A 285 14.04 -19.98 2.43
CA ALA A 285 13.20 -20.53 1.38
C ALA A 285 12.79 -19.49 0.35
N ASN A 286 12.31 -18.32 0.80
CA ASN A 286 11.72 -17.32 -0.10
C ASN A 286 12.74 -16.61 -0.98
N ASP A 287 13.85 -16.13 -0.38
CA ASP A 287 14.77 -15.24 -1.10
C ASP A 287 15.37 -15.88 -2.37
N PRO A 288 15.79 -17.17 -2.37
CA PRO A 288 16.25 -17.84 -3.58
C PRO A 288 15.16 -18.05 -4.62
N ASN A 289 13.96 -18.52 -4.19
CA ASN A 289 12.86 -18.79 -5.10
C ASN A 289 12.41 -17.50 -5.81
N GLU A 290 12.35 -16.42 -5.09
CA GLU A 290 11.95 -15.13 -5.65
C GLU A 290 13.01 -14.53 -6.57
N SER A 291 14.30 -14.73 -6.29
CA SER A 291 15.38 -14.33 -7.19
C SER A 291 15.32 -15.11 -8.51
N GLU A 292 15.13 -16.42 -8.45
CA GLU A 292 14.93 -17.26 -9.63
C GLU A 292 13.70 -16.83 -10.44
N LEU A 293 12.57 -16.54 -9.77
CA LEU A 293 11.36 -16.05 -10.41
C LEU A 293 11.64 -14.79 -11.25
N HIS A 294 12.29 -13.79 -10.67
CA HIS A 294 12.56 -12.53 -11.37
C HIS A 294 13.58 -12.69 -12.49
N ASN A 295 14.60 -13.52 -12.30
CA ASN A 295 15.57 -13.82 -13.34
C ASN A 295 14.91 -14.52 -14.53
N THR A 296 14.11 -15.57 -14.26
CA THR A 296 13.33 -16.29 -15.27
C THR A 296 12.36 -15.37 -16.02
N LEU A 297 11.68 -14.49 -15.32
CA LEU A 297 10.75 -13.53 -15.92
C LEU A 297 11.49 -12.53 -16.81
N ALA A 298 12.66 -12.02 -16.37
CA ALA A 298 13.48 -11.10 -17.16
C ALA A 298 13.88 -11.72 -18.51
N HIS A 299 14.34 -12.95 -18.51
CA HIS A 299 14.63 -13.69 -19.75
C HIS A 299 13.37 -13.88 -20.61
N ALA A 300 12.26 -14.30 -20.01
CA ALA A 300 11.00 -14.55 -20.72
C ALA A 300 10.49 -13.33 -21.47
N ILE A 301 10.50 -12.15 -20.86
CA ILE A 301 10.04 -10.90 -21.48
C ILE A 301 11.08 -10.26 -22.42
N GLY A 302 12.25 -10.88 -22.55
CA GLY A 302 13.28 -10.51 -23.53
C GLY A 302 14.21 -9.39 -23.09
N ARG A 303 14.50 -9.32 -21.79
CA ARG A 303 15.56 -8.43 -21.27
C ARG A 303 16.91 -8.84 -21.87
N ALA A 304 17.71 -7.87 -22.27
CA ALA A 304 19.01 -8.09 -22.86
C ALA A 304 20.00 -8.68 -21.87
N ASP A 305 20.80 -9.64 -22.30
CA ASP A 305 21.85 -10.25 -21.48
C ASP A 305 22.82 -9.19 -20.96
N GLY A 306 23.19 -9.30 -19.67
CA GLY A 306 24.09 -8.35 -19.02
C GLY A 306 23.43 -7.02 -18.59
N ASN A 307 22.16 -6.80 -18.90
CA ASN A 307 21.44 -5.65 -18.39
C ASN A 307 21.02 -5.91 -16.92
N PRO A 308 21.51 -5.13 -15.92
CA PRO A 308 21.27 -5.43 -14.51
C PRO A 308 19.82 -5.11 -14.10
N LEU A 309 19.27 -5.97 -13.24
CA LEU A 309 18.04 -5.74 -12.50
C LEU A 309 18.38 -5.58 -11.03
N PHE A 310 18.35 -4.34 -10.53
CA PHE A 310 18.76 -4.03 -9.17
C PHE A 310 17.69 -4.44 -8.16
N VAL A 311 18.09 -5.19 -7.14
CA VAL A 311 17.20 -5.67 -6.07
C VAL A 311 17.09 -4.63 -4.96
N ILE A 312 15.86 -4.31 -4.59
CA ILE A 312 15.51 -3.51 -3.42
C ILE A 312 14.80 -4.41 -2.42
N SER A 313 15.35 -4.51 -1.21
CA SER A 313 14.80 -5.30 -0.10
C SER A 313 14.19 -4.37 0.93
N GLN A 314 12.98 -3.88 0.68
CA GLN A 314 12.32 -2.87 1.52
C GLN A 314 12.19 -3.33 2.98
N LYS A 315 11.91 -4.62 3.21
CA LYS A 315 11.71 -5.19 4.55
C LYS A 315 12.97 -5.21 5.42
N THR A 316 14.16 -5.00 4.85
CA THR A 316 15.38 -4.83 5.66
C THR A 316 15.35 -3.53 6.47
N VAL A 317 14.55 -2.55 6.04
CA VAL A 317 14.34 -1.26 6.72
C VAL A 317 13.07 -1.27 7.57
N THR A 318 11.96 -1.76 6.99
CA THR A 318 10.63 -1.63 7.60
C THR A 318 10.22 -2.81 8.48
N GLY A 319 10.92 -3.95 8.38
CA GLY A 319 10.37 -5.22 8.82
C GLY A 319 9.23 -5.69 7.91
N HIS A 320 8.57 -6.77 8.28
CA HIS A 320 7.48 -7.37 7.52
C HIS A 320 6.12 -7.03 8.12
N ALA A 321 5.50 -5.99 7.60
CA ALA A 321 4.16 -5.52 8.02
C ALA A 321 3.01 -6.36 7.43
N LYS A 322 3.28 -7.63 7.15
CA LYS A 322 2.30 -8.59 6.63
C LYS A 322 1.49 -8.03 5.47
N GLY A 323 0.18 -7.90 5.59
CA GLY A 323 -0.68 -7.37 4.53
C GLY A 323 -0.32 -5.96 4.07
N GLY A 324 0.21 -5.11 4.96
CA GLY A 324 0.62 -3.74 4.63
C GLY A 324 1.98 -3.62 3.94
N ALA A 325 2.77 -4.70 3.87
CA ALA A 325 4.16 -4.62 3.44
C ALA A 325 4.39 -4.09 2.02
N CYS A 326 3.49 -4.40 1.07
CA CYS A 326 3.61 -3.95 -0.32
C CYS A 326 3.51 -2.43 -0.46
N ILE A 327 2.82 -1.73 0.44
CA ILE A 327 2.73 -0.27 0.40
C ILE A 327 4.10 0.37 0.56
N PHE A 328 4.93 -0.15 1.45
CA PHE A 328 6.31 0.34 1.60
C PHE A 328 7.14 0.11 0.34
N GLN A 329 6.92 -1.01 -0.38
CA GLN A 329 7.60 -1.29 -1.63
C GLN A 329 7.21 -0.28 -2.72
N VAL A 330 5.92 -0.01 -2.89
CA VAL A 330 5.41 0.98 -3.85
C VAL A 330 5.91 2.38 -3.48
N ASN A 331 5.84 2.75 -2.19
CA ASN A 331 6.36 4.03 -1.72
C ASN A 331 7.87 4.15 -1.98
N GLY A 332 8.64 3.10 -1.75
CA GLY A 332 10.06 3.05 -2.08
C GLY A 332 10.34 3.33 -3.56
N LEU A 333 9.54 2.78 -4.48
CA LEU A 333 9.65 3.05 -5.92
C LEU A 333 9.31 4.51 -6.26
N THR A 334 8.27 5.09 -5.66
CA THR A 334 7.93 6.50 -5.91
C THR A 334 9.03 7.45 -5.45
N GLN A 335 9.67 7.16 -4.31
CA GLN A 335 10.82 7.91 -3.83
C GLN A 335 12.05 7.76 -4.75
N LEU A 336 12.26 6.56 -5.28
CA LEU A 336 13.32 6.29 -6.25
C LEU A 336 13.08 7.06 -7.55
N PHE A 337 11.86 7.10 -8.06
CA PHE A 337 11.53 7.90 -9.25
C PHE A 337 11.79 9.40 -9.04
N LYS A 338 11.54 9.90 -7.85
CA LYS A 338 11.77 11.30 -7.48
C LYS A 338 13.25 11.63 -7.32
N SER A 339 14.01 10.75 -6.68
CA SER A 339 15.42 11.00 -6.33
C SER A 339 16.42 10.56 -7.39
N GLY A 340 16.08 9.60 -8.24
CA GLY A 340 17.01 8.95 -9.15
C GLY A 340 18.09 8.11 -8.46
N VAL A 341 17.85 7.70 -7.20
CA VAL A 341 18.78 6.92 -6.39
C VAL A 341 18.21 5.55 -6.09
N ILE A 342 18.91 4.50 -6.51
CA ILE A 342 18.63 3.14 -6.07
C ILE A 342 19.26 2.93 -4.70
N PRO A 343 18.51 2.63 -3.64
CA PRO A 343 19.05 2.50 -2.29
C PRO A 343 19.89 1.23 -2.16
N ALA A 344 20.80 1.24 -1.18
CA ALA A 344 21.47 0.03 -0.72
C ALA A 344 20.49 -0.88 0.03
N ASN A 345 20.78 -2.19 0.05
CA ASN A 345 20.11 -3.14 0.92
C ASN A 345 20.70 -3.01 2.34
N ALA A 346 19.93 -2.44 3.28
CA ALA A 346 20.42 -1.87 4.53
C ALA A 346 21.18 -2.85 5.45
N ALA A 347 20.84 -4.14 5.43
CA ALA A 347 21.47 -5.16 6.29
C ALA A 347 22.26 -6.22 5.50
N LEU A 348 22.60 -5.93 4.23
CA LEU A 348 23.33 -6.85 3.37
C LEU A 348 24.82 -6.65 3.53
N ASP A 349 25.49 -7.61 4.20
CA ASP A 349 26.95 -7.65 4.31
C ASP A 349 27.57 -8.58 3.26
N CYS A 350 26.92 -9.72 2.99
CA CYS A 350 27.39 -10.70 2.04
C CYS A 350 26.21 -11.43 1.41
N VAL A 351 26.09 -11.32 0.11
CA VAL A 351 25.05 -12.04 -0.67
C VAL A 351 25.19 -13.54 -0.42
N ASP A 352 24.03 -14.22 -0.28
CA ASP A 352 24.04 -15.68 -0.17
C ASP A 352 24.50 -16.28 -1.50
N PRO A 353 25.55 -17.15 -1.52
CA PRO A 353 26.04 -17.79 -2.74
C PRO A 353 24.99 -18.55 -3.54
N LYS A 354 23.87 -18.93 -2.91
CA LYS A 354 22.74 -19.55 -3.63
C LYS A 354 22.04 -18.60 -4.61
N LEU A 355 22.20 -17.29 -4.43
CA LEU A 355 21.62 -16.26 -5.27
C LEU A 355 22.56 -15.82 -6.40
N GLU A 356 23.84 -16.18 -6.36
CA GLU A 356 24.87 -15.76 -7.34
C GLU A 356 24.71 -16.38 -8.73
N ARG A 357 23.70 -17.22 -8.92
CA ARG A 357 23.43 -17.91 -10.19
C ARG A 357 22.53 -17.13 -11.13
N ASP A 358 22.02 -16.00 -10.66
CA ASP A 358 20.99 -15.23 -11.36
C ASP A 358 21.63 -14.13 -12.21
N ASP A 359 21.64 -14.28 -13.54
CA ASP A 359 22.40 -13.48 -14.49
C ASP A 359 22.07 -11.99 -14.50
N HIS A 360 20.80 -11.61 -14.17
CA HIS A 360 20.35 -10.22 -14.17
C HIS A 360 20.38 -9.57 -12.80
N MET A 361 20.33 -10.36 -11.72
CA MET A 361 20.08 -9.84 -10.38
C MET A 361 21.32 -9.19 -9.78
N VAL A 362 21.20 -7.95 -9.31
CA VAL A 362 22.27 -7.19 -8.67
C VAL A 362 21.84 -6.64 -7.31
N TRP A 363 22.58 -6.97 -6.27
CA TRP A 363 22.33 -6.53 -4.90
C TRP A 363 23.30 -5.44 -4.50
N LEU A 364 22.80 -4.22 -4.28
CA LEU A 364 23.63 -3.08 -3.92
C LEU A 364 23.91 -3.06 -2.40
N THR A 365 25.17 -2.85 -2.04
CA THR A 365 25.61 -2.56 -0.67
C THR A 365 25.89 -1.07 -0.43
N LYS A 366 25.81 -0.26 -1.49
CA LYS A 366 25.90 1.20 -1.46
C LYS A 366 24.86 1.79 -2.39
N PRO A 367 24.32 2.99 -2.11
CA PRO A 367 23.40 3.65 -3.01
C PRO A 367 24.02 3.91 -4.38
N LEU A 368 23.22 3.80 -5.44
CA LEU A 368 23.62 4.05 -6.82
C LEU A 368 22.77 5.19 -7.42
N HIS A 369 23.42 6.25 -7.85
CA HIS A 369 22.78 7.35 -8.58
C HIS A 369 22.67 6.98 -10.06
N VAL A 370 21.45 6.80 -10.54
CA VAL A 370 21.17 6.40 -11.93
C VAL A 370 20.43 7.49 -12.73
N GLY A 371 20.06 8.59 -12.07
CA GLY A 371 19.25 9.63 -12.68
C GLY A 371 17.79 9.17 -12.86
N LYS A 372 17.28 9.14 -14.08
CA LYS A 372 15.89 8.81 -14.35
C LYS A 372 15.69 7.28 -14.44
N VAL A 373 14.86 6.73 -13.57
CA VAL A 373 14.37 5.35 -13.64
C VAL A 373 12.98 5.33 -14.27
N LYS A 374 12.76 4.52 -15.30
CA LYS A 374 11.47 4.47 -16.01
C LYS A 374 10.45 3.55 -15.32
N ALA A 375 10.87 2.40 -14.82
CA ALA A 375 9.97 1.44 -14.20
C ALA A 375 10.66 0.58 -13.15
N GLY A 376 9.86 0.06 -12.21
CA GLY A 376 10.26 -0.94 -11.24
C GLY A 376 9.17 -1.99 -11.05
N LEU A 377 9.59 -3.22 -10.73
CA LEU A 377 8.70 -4.33 -10.40
C LEU A 377 8.50 -4.43 -8.89
N VAL A 378 7.35 -4.95 -8.48
CA VAL A 378 7.04 -5.29 -7.10
C VAL A 378 6.46 -6.69 -7.05
N THR A 379 6.97 -7.52 -6.14
CA THR A 379 6.34 -8.78 -5.76
C THR A 379 5.89 -8.77 -4.32
N SER A 380 4.77 -9.42 -4.05
CA SER A 380 4.22 -9.61 -2.71
C SER A 380 3.64 -11.02 -2.61
N LEU A 381 4.27 -11.88 -1.82
CA LEU A 381 3.93 -13.30 -1.72
C LEU A 381 3.23 -13.55 -0.38
N GLY A 382 2.03 -14.07 -0.42
CA GLY A 382 1.19 -14.32 0.76
C GLY A 382 1.04 -15.80 1.08
N PHE A 383 0.97 -16.13 2.36
CA PHE A 383 0.52 -17.45 2.79
C PHE A 383 -0.86 -17.74 2.22
N GLY A 384 -1.13 -19.00 1.87
CA GLY A 384 -2.36 -19.38 1.18
C GLY A 384 -2.26 -19.28 -0.34
N HIS A 385 -1.04 -19.28 -0.88
CA HIS A 385 -0.76 -19.39 -2.32
C HIS A 385 -1.19 -18.16 -3.14
N VAL A 386 -1.10 -16.96 -2.59
CA VAL A 386 -1.37 -15.71 -3.30
C VAL A 386 -0.06 -14.98 -3.61
N SER A 387 0.16 -14.67 -4.88
CA SER A 387 1.31 -13.94 -5.38
C SER A 387 0.86 -12.69 -6.11
N GLY A 388 1.01 -11.51 -5.51
CA GLY A 388 0.80 -10.23 -6.17
C GLY A 388 2.04 -9.80 -6.95
N PHE A 389 1.85 -9.38 -8.19
CA PHE A 389 2.91 -8.88 -9.08
C PHE A 389 2.47 -7.58 -9.73
N SER A 390 3.30 -6.55 -9.66
CA SER A 390 3.01 -5.28 -10.32
C SER A 390 4.26 -4.65 -10.92
N ALA A 391 4.03 -3.82 -11.95
CA ALA A 391 5.01 -2.91 -12.51
C ALA A 391 4.51 -1.48 -12.34
N ILE A 392 5.29 -0.67 -11.63
CA ILE A 392 5.03 0.74 -11.42
C ILE A 392 5.96 1.54 -12.34
N VAL A 393 5.38 2.48 -13.08
CA VAL A 393 6.07 3.29 -14.08
C VAL A 393 6.22 4.71 -13.56
N ASN A 394 7.34 5.33 -13.90
CA ASN A 394 7.66 6.71 -13.55
C ASN A 394 6.57 7.69 -14.03
N PRO A 395 6.21 8.71 -13.25
CA PRO A 395 5.19 9.69 -13.62
C PRO A 395 5.44 10.39 -14.96
N GLY A 396 6.68 10.39 -15.46
CA GLY A 396 6.99 10.88 -16.81
C GLY A 396 6.22 10.18 -17.94
N ALA A 397 5.70 8.96 -17.73
CA ALA A 397 4.82 8.31 -18.70
C ALA A 397 3.45 9.00 -18.77
N PHE A 398 2.88 9.42 -17.63
CA PHE A 398 1.67 10.25 -17.59
C PHE A 398 1.89 11.59 -18.26
N GLU A 399 3.01 12.27 -17.97
CA GLU A 399 3.33 13.54 -18.60
C GLU A 399 3.46 13.42 -20.13
N ALA A 400 4.10 12.35 -20.62
CA ALA A 400 4.21 12.07 -22.04
C ALA A 400 2.84 11.83 -22.69
N ALA A 401 1.96 11.09 -22.01
CA ALA A 401 0.60 10.85 -22.48
C ALA A 401 -0.21 12.15 -22.54
N VAL A 402 -0.13 13.01 -21.53
CA VAL A 402 -0.80 14.34 -21.54
C VAL A 402 -0.27 15.21 -22.68
N ALA A 403 1.06 15.30 -22.85
CA ALA A 403 1.65 16.07 -23.92
C ALA A 403 1.18 15.60 -25.31
N HIS A 404 1.03 14.29 -25.49
CA HIS A 404 0.57 13.69 -26.74
C HIS A 404 -0.93 13.90 -27.00
N THR A 405 -1.76 13.77 -25.99
CA THR A 405 -3.23 13.75 -26.14
C THR A 405 -3.89 15.11 -25.97
N ALA A 406 -3.37 15.95 -25.08
CA ALA A 406 -3.93 17.26 -24.71
C ALA A 406 -3.01 18.45 -25.07
N GLY A 407 -1.76 18.19 -25.44
CA GLY A 407 -0.79 19.21 -25.82
C GLY A 407 0.09 19.71 -24.68
N ILE A 408 1.14 20.43 -25.04
CA ILE A 408 2.16 20.92 -24.10
C ILE A 408 1.58 21.96 -23.12
N GLU A 409 0.69 22.83 -23.60
CA GLU A 409 0.06 23.85 -22.74
C GLU A 409 -0.76 23.20 -21.60
N ALA A 410 -1.51 22.14 -21.90
CA ALA A 410 -2.24 21.39 -20.89
C ALA A 410 -1.31 20.68 -19.89
N LEU A 411 -0.17 20.18 -20.35
CA LEU A 411 0.85 19.59 -19.48
C LEU A 411 1.45 20.63 -18.52
N GLU A 412 1.82 21.81 -19.03
CA GLU A 412 2.40 22.87 -18.20
C GLU A 412 1.39 23.42 -17.19
N GLU A 413 0.13 23.58 -17.58
CA GLU A 413 -0.94 23.98 -16.66
C GLU A 413 -1.18 22.93 -15.59
N TRP A 414 -1.20 21.62 -15.95
CA TRP A 414 -1.29 20.54 -14.97
C TRP A 414 -0.10 20.57 -14.00
N ARG A 415 1.13 20.73 -14.48
CA ARG A 415 2.33 20.81 -13.64
C ARG A 415 2.25 21.97 -12.64
N ARG A 416 1.81 23.14 -13.10
CA ARG A 416 1.62 24.30 -12.23
C ARG A 416 0.64 23.98 -11.10
N ARG A 417 -0.54 23.47 -11.44
CA ARG A 417 -1.59 23.10 -10.46
C ARG A 417 -1.14 22.00 -9.53
N ALA A 418 -0.49 20.96 -10.02
CA ALA A 418 0.03 19.86 -9.20
C ALA A 418 1.07 20.35 -8.18
N ASN A 419 1.97 21.26 -8.59
CA ASN A 419 2.96 21.85 -7.67
C ASN A 419 2.29 22.75 -6.62
N GLU A 420 1.28 23.51 -6.98
CA GLU A 420 0.50 24.32 -6.04
C GLU A 420 -0.21 23.45 -4.99
N ARG A 421 -0.78 22.32 -5.42
CA ARG A 421 -1.40 21.34 -4.51
C ARG A 421 -0.38 20.73 -3.55
N LEU A 422 0.77 20.29 -4.04
CA LEU A 422 1.84 19.76 -3.17
C LEU A 422 2.29 20.79 -2.14
N ALA A 423 2.46 22.05 -2.56
CA ALA A 423 2.83 23.13 -1.64
C ALA A 423 1.71 23.44 -0.62
N ALA A 424 0.46 23.37 -1.03
CA ALA A 424 -0.69 23.54 -0.12
C ALA A 424 -0.81 22.40 0.88
N GLY A 425 -0.66 21.15 0.44
CA GLY A 425 -0.65 19.97 1.31
C GLY A 425 0.47 20.02 2.35
N GLN A 426 1.67 20.44 1.93
CA GLN A 426 2.80 20.60 2.84
C GLN A 426 2.52 21.68 3.90
N ARG A 427 1.98 22.84 3.52
CA ARG A 427 1.61 23.89 4.47
C ARG A 427 0.54 23.40 5.44
N ARG A 428 -0.50 22.72 4.95
CA ARG A 428 -1.56 22.19 5.80
C ARG A 428 -1.02 21.18 6.82
N LEU A 429 -0.10 20.30 6.40
CA LEU A 429 0.57 19.37 7.29
C LEU A 429 1.36 20.12 8.37
N GLU A 430 2.13 21.15 8.01
CA GLU A 430 2.92 21.95 8.94
C GLU A 430 2.02 22.70 9.94
N GLU A 431 0.97 23.36 9.47
CA GLU A 431 -0.02 24.05 10.34
C GLU A 431 -0.73 23.05 11.28
N GLY A 432 -1.14 21.89 10.77
CA GLY A 432 -1.75 20.85 11.59
C GLY A 432 -0.79 20.30 12.65
N MET A 433 0.48 20.07 12.30
CA MET A 433 1.49 19.61 13.26
C MET A 433 1.82 20.67 14.31
N MET A 434 1.65 21.95 14.00
CA MET A 434 1.74 23.07 14.95
C MET A 434 0.46 23.26 15.79
N GLY A 435 -0.62 22.54 15.47
CA GLY A 435 -1.89 22.62 16.18
C GLY A 435 -2.80 23.78 15.75
N HIS A 436 -2.53 24.40 14.58
CA HIS A 436 -3.31 25.53 14.07
C HIS A 436 -4.51 25.07 13.24
N GLU A 437 -4.41 23.94 12.59
CA GLU A 437 -5.49 23.33 11.80
C GLU A 437 -5.72 21.88 12.19
N ALA A 438 -6.94 21.37 12.01
CA ALA A 438 -7.23 19.95 12.14
C ALA A 438 -6.72 19.20 10.89
N LEU A 439 -5.91 18.17 11.10
CA LEU A 439 -5.47 17.29 10.01
C LEU A 439 -6.60 16.36 9.54
N TYR A 440 -7.42 15.91 10.47
CA TYR A 440 -8.59 15.09 10.24
C TYR A 440 -9.85 15.91 10.49
N GLU A 441 -10.71 15.96 9.49
CA GLU A 441 -12.02 16.60 9.57
C GLU A 441 -13.07 15.52 9.30
N PRO A 442 -13.80 15.05 10.34
CA PRO A 442 -14.86 14.08 10.13
C PRO A 442 -15.94 14.66 9.23
N ILE A 443 -16.51 13.78 8.39
CA ILE A 443 -17.69 14.13 7.60
C ILE A 443 -18.81 14.56 8.56
N ASP A 444 -19.24 15.80 8.41
CA ASP A 444 -20.39 16.29 9.12
C ASP A 444 -21.68 15.89 8.37
N ASN A 445 -22.69 15.43 9.09
CA ASN A 445 -24.03 15.17 8.56
C ASN A 445 -24.71 16.43 7.97
N ARG A 446 -24.09 17.61 8.12
CA ARG A 446 -24.51 18.89 7.52
C ARG A 446 -24.24 19.01 6.02
N ARG A 447 -23.71 18.00 5.36
CA ARG A 447 -23.53 18.00 3.90
C ARG A 447 -24.84 17.96 3.10
N PHE A 448 -25.98 17.86 3.77
CA PHE A 448 -27.28 17.90 3.16
C PHE A 448 -27.99 19.21 3.58
N HIS A 449 -28.37 20.03 2.61
CA HIS A 449 -29.00 21.31 2.86
C HIS A 449 -30.34 21.15 3.60
N GLU A 450 -30.54 21.89 4.70
CA GLU A 450 -31.86 22.10 5.26
C GLU A 450 -32.71 22.90 4.27
N THR A 451 -33.50 22.20 3.49
CA THR A 451 -34.55 22.86 2.73
C THR A 451 -35.67 23.16 3.72
N GLY A 452 -36.10 24.39 3.87
CA GLY A 452 -37.09 24.84 4.88
C GLY A 452 -38.46 24.12 4.89
N ARG A 453 -38.53 22.86 4.45
CA ARG A 453 -39.70 21.97 4.42
C ARG A 453 -39.64 20.81 5.42
N GLY A 454 -38.72 20.84 6.39
CA GLY A 454 -38.44 19.69 7.26
C GLY A 454 -37.42 18.78 6.61
N TYR A 455 -36.20 18.89 7.09
CA TYR A 455 -35.04 18.15 6.60
C TYR A 455 -35.16 16.66 6.96
N ASP A 456 -35.29 15.81 5.94
CA ASP A 456 -35.06 14.39 6.08
C ASP A 456 -33.74 14.08 5.36
N ALA A 457 -32.65 13.94 6.13
CA ALA A 457 -31.33 13.65 5.61
C ALA A 457 -31.30 12.40 4.71
N HIS A 458 -32.13 11.43 5.05
CA HIS A 458 -32.21 10.17 4.31
C HIS A 458 -32.87 10.35 2.93
N GLU A 459 -33.89 11.20 2.81
CA GLU A 459 -34.53 11.48 1.52
C GLU A 459 -33.61 12.33 0.62
N VAL A 460 -32.85 13.26 1.19
CA VAL A 460 -31.85 14.03 0.42
C VAL A 460 -30.71 13.12 -0.05
N GLU A 461 -30.24 12.22 0.79
CA GLU A 461 -29.21 11.24 0.44
C GLU A 461 -29.68 10.32 -0.71
N LYS A 462 -30.91 9.86 -0.67
CA LYS A 462 -31.50 9.08 -1.77
C LYS A 462 -31.55 9.87 -3.08
N ALA A 463 -32.00 11.11 -3.02
CA ALA A 463 -32.08 11.97 -4.20
C ALA A 463 -30.68 12.20 -4.80
N MET A 464 -29.69 12.52 -3.96
CA MET A 464 -28.30 12.68 -4.36
C MET A 464 -27.74 11.43 -5.06
N LEU A 465 -27.98 10.25 -4.49
CA LEU A 465 -27.44 8.99 -5.05
C LEU A 465 -28.11 8.59 -6.37
N LEU A 466 -29.32 9.06 -6.64
CA LEU A 466 -30.06 8.80 -7.89
C LEU A 466 -29.82 9.86 -8.96
N ASP A 467 -29.27 11.02 -8.60
CA ASP A 467 -28.93 12.07 -9.55
C ASP A 467 -27.53 11.84 -10.14
N PRO A 468 -27.37 11.56 -11.44
CA PRO A 468 -26.07 11.30 -12.05
C PRO A 468 -25.12 12.51 -12.02
N ASP A 469 -25.65 13.71 -11.86
CA ASP A 469 -24.90 14.96 -11.83
C ASP A 469 -24.59 15.45 -10.41
N ALA A 470 -25.08 14.75 -9.37
CA ALA A 470 -24.84 15.15 -7.99
C ALA A 470 -23.34 15.27 -7.66
N ARG A 471 -22.95 16.43 -7.17
CA ARG A 471 -21.58 16.77 -6.75
C ARG A 471 -21.64 17.58 -5.47
N LEU A 472 -20.57 17.49 -4.68
CA LEU A 472 -20.41 18.37 -3.55
C LEU A 472 -20.14 19.80 -4.05
N GLY A 473 -20.99 20.77 -3.68
CA GLY A 473 -20.80 22.16 -4.04
C GLY A 473 -19.69 22.85 -3.23
N GLU A 474 -19.30 24.06 -3.65
CA GLU A 474 -18.30 24.87 -2.93
C GLU A 474 -18.80 25.26 -1.51
N SER A 475 -20.11 25.30 -1.30
CA SER A 475 -20.73 25.52 0.00
C SER A 475 -20.51 24.37 1.00
N GLY A 476 -19.96 23.23 0.55
CA GLY A 476 -19.83 22.00 1.34
C GLY A 476 -21.09 21.14 1.41
N TYR A 477 -22.13 21.48 0.63
CA TYR A 477 -23.38 20.71 0.50
C TYR A 477 -23.50 20.09 -0.90
N TYR A 478 -24.19 18.96 -1.01
CA TYR A 478 -24.51 18.39 -2.30
C TYR A 478 -25.53 19.22 -3.04
N GLU A 479 -25.24 19.49 -4.30
CA GLU A 479 -26.15 20.11 -5.26
C GLU A 479 -26.86 18.97 -6.01
N VAL A 480 -28.20 18.96 -5.94
CA VAL A 480 -29.10 17.95 -6.50
C VAL A 480 -30.15 18.64 -7.38
#